data_958919b93a2a6b39988bdf84d0912a5d
#
_entry.id   958919b93a2a6b39988bdf84d0912a5d
#
_cell.length_a   1.000
_cell.length_b   1.000
_cell.length_c   1.000
_cell.angle_alpha   90.00
_cell.angle_beta   90.00
_cell.angle_gamma   90.00
#
_symmetry.space_group_name_H-M   'P 1'
#
loop_
_entity.id
_entity.type
_entity.pdbx_description
1 polymer ?
#
loop_
_entity_poly.entity_id
_entity_poly.type
_entity_poly.pdbx_seq_one_letter_code
_entity_poly.pdbx_strand_id
1 'polypeptide(L)'
;EFLFHHGLPSEESQYRSYRKLLEWAGAKPVTIRTLDAGGDKPLPGLEQPAESNPFLGLRGLRLSLRQPEVFRTQLRALCRAAVHGNLKVMVPMVTVPDELHSTRELLEDVCAELTAEDIEFHKPVLGMMVEVPAAALAPELFTDAAFFSIGSNDLVQYLTASSRDLHHVADLADPGHPAVLRVIRELVEHCDCSGQELSLCGDMGSDPNFIAQ
;
A
#
# COMPACT_ATOMS: atom_id res chain seq x y z
N GLU A 1 4.50 -3.46 8.81
CA GLU A 1 4.09 -4.31 9.95
C GLU A 1 5.19 -4.42 11.00
N PHE A 2 6.37 -4.92 10.67
CA PHE A 2 7.47 -5.15 11.66
C PHE A 2 7.82 -3.93 12.51
N LEU A 3 7.73 -2.73 11.97
CA LEU A 3 8.07 -1.50 12.68
C LEU A 3 7.04 -1.09 13.74
N PHE A 4 5.80 -1.54 13.59
CA PHE A 4 4.67 -1.10 14.39
C PHE A 4 4.24 -2.12 15.46
N HIS A 5 4.93 -3.23 15.64
CA HIS A 5 4.58 -4.27 16.63
C HIS A 5 4.55 -3.78 18.09
N HIS A 6 5.29 -2.73 18.40
CA HIS A 6 5.39 -2.17 19.76
C HIS A 6 4.75 -0.79 19.91
N GLY A 7 3.85 -0.42 18.98
CA GLY A 7 3.22 0.90 18.92
C GLY A 7 3.76 1.76 17.78
N LEU A 8 3.51 3.07 17.87
CA LEU A 8 3.92 4.03 16.85
C LEU A 8 5.43 4.32 16.94
N PRO A 9 6.24 3.89 15.95
CA PRO A 9 7.66 4.19 15.96
C PRO A 9 7.91 5.65 15.62
N SER A 10 8.95 6.24 16.24
CA SER A 10 9.40 7.59 15.90
C SER A 10 9.90 7.69 14.45
N GLU A 11 9.93 8.90 13.89
CA GLU A 11 10.50 9.18 12.57
C GLU A 11 11.91 8.60 12.45
N GLU A 12 12.76 8.81 13.46
CA GLU A 12 14.14 8.34 13.45
C GLU A 12 14.24 6.80 13.47
N SER A 13 13.37 6.12 14.20
CA SER A 13 13.33 4.64 14.22
C SER A 13 12.94 4.08 12.87
N GLN A 14 11.93 4.69 12.23
CA GLN A 14 11.49 4.32 10.88
C GLN A 14 12.59 4.59 9.84
N TYR A 15 13.18 5.78 9.85
CA TYR A 15 14.27 6.18 8.98
C TYR A 15 15.44 5.17 9.00
N ARG A 16 15.92 4.80 10.20
CA ARG A 16 17.02 3.84 10.36
C ARG A 16 16.68 2.47 9.75
N SER A 17 15.45 2.03 9.89
CA SER A 17 15.02 0.74 9.35
C SER A 17 14.90 0.77 7.83
N TYR A 18 14.33 1.83 7.27
CA TYR A 18 14.23 2.01 5.81
C TYR A 18 15.60 2.20 5.17
N ARG A 19 16.45 3.02 5.76
CA ARG A 19 17.83 3.22 5.33
C ARG A 19 18.58 1.90 5.25
N LYS A 20 18.56 1.09 6.32
CA LYS A 20 19.23 -0.21 6.35
C LYS A 20 18.77 -1.14 5.22
N LEU A 21 17.47 -1.13 4.91
CA LEU A 21 16.92 -1.91 3.82
C LEU A 21 17.41 -1.41 2.46
N LEU A 22 17.42 -0.09 2.23
CA LEU A 22 17.87 0.52 0.99
C LEU A 22 19.37 0.33 0.75
N GLU A 23 20.18 0.51 1.78
CA GLU A 23 21.63 0.23 1.72
C GLU A 23 21.89 -1.24 1.37
N TRP A 24 21.11 -2.18 1.95
CA TRP A 24 21.23 -3.60 1.61
C TRP A 24 20.81 -3.91 0.17
N ALA A 25 19.77 -3.27 -0.32
CA ALA A 25 19.27 -3.46 -1.68
C ALA A 25 20.19 -2.85 -2.76
N GLY A 26 20.97 -1.83 -2.40
CA GLY A 26 21.85 -1.11 -3.31
C GLY A 26 21.09 -0.43 -4.45
N ALA A 27 21.41 -0.73 -5.69
CA ALA A 27 20.76 -0.14 -6.86
C ALA A 27 19.40 -0.76 -7.19
N LYS A 28 18.99 -1.85 -6.53
CA LYS A 28 17.70 -2.50 -6.80
C LYS A 28 16.53 -1.64 -6.27
N PRO A 29 15.41 -1.58 -7.00
CA PRO A 29 14.24 -0.89 -6.50
C PRO A 29 13.66 -1.60 -5.27
N VAL A 30 13.26 -0.80 -4.29
CA VAL A 30 12.59 -1.25 -3.07
C VAL A 30 11.24 -0.57 -2.97
N THR A 31 10.18 -1.36 -2.92
CA THR A 31 8.84 -0.83 -2.67
C THR A 31 8.48 -1.00 -1.20
N ILE A 32 8.20 0.10 -0.51
CA ILE A 32 7.74 0.10 0.87
C ILE A 32 6.27 0.50 0.90
N ARG A 33 5.43 -0.39 1.45
CA ARG A 33 4.03 -0.10 1.71
C ARG A 33 3.90 0.76 2.97
N THR A 34 3.08 1.81 2.90
CA THR A 34 2.73 2.59 4.09
C THR A 34 1.88 1.76 5.04
N LEU A 35 1.65 2.27 6.23
CA LEU A 35 0.95 1.57 7.30
C LEU A 35 -0.40 1.02 6.81
N ASP A 36 -0.60 -0.28 7.00
CA ASP A 36 -1.88 -0.97 6.82
C ASP A 36 -2.30 -1.56 8.17
N ALA A 37 -2.77 -0.70 9.04
CA ALA A 37 -3.34 -1.03 10.34
C ALA A 37 -4.84 -0.73 10.34
N GLY A 38 -5.54 -1.23 11.34
CA GLY A 38 -7.00 -1.20 11.44
C GLY A 38 -7.63 -2.51 11.01
N GLY A 39 -8.92 -2.62 11.14
CA GLY A 39 -9.61 -3.86 10.87
C GLY A 39 -9.22 -4.97 11.87
N ASP A 40 -8.63 -6.02 11.34
CA ASP A 40 -8.11 -7.16 12.11
C ASP A 40 -6.72 -6.93 12.72
N LYS A 41 -6.09 -5.78 12.41
CA LYS A 41 -4.73 -5.44 12.83
C LYS A 41 -4.71 -4.25 13.80
N PRO A 42 -5.09 -4.45 15.08
CA PRO A 42 -5.04 -3.37 16.06
C PRO A 42 -3.61 -2.88 16.23
N LEU A 43 -3.45 -1.57 16.32
CA LEU A 43 -2.16 -0.96 16.54
C LEU A 43 -2.14 -0.26 17.91
N PRO A 44 -1.25 -0.67 18.83
CA PRO A 44 -1.09 0.03 20.08
C PRO A 44 -0.77 1.52 19.88
N GLY A 45 -1.53 2.40 20.50
CA GLY A 45 -1.42 3.85 20.31
C GLY A 45 -2.30 4.45 19.20
N LEU A 46 -3.04 3.61 18.46
CA LEU A 46 -4.09 4.02 17.53
C LEU A 46 -5.36 3.21 17.80
N GLU A 47 -5.86 3.32 19.02
CA GLU A 47 -7.07 2.62 19.43
C GLU A 47 -8.27 3.13 18.63
N GLN A 48 -9.03 2.19 18.06
CA GLN A 48 -10.22 2.47 17.27
C GLN A 48 -11.42 1.82 17.93
N PRO A 49 -12.62 2.41 17.79
CA PRO A 49 -13.85 1.75 18.20
C PRO A 49 -14.00 0.41 17.47
N ALA A 50 -14.60 -0.57 18.14
CA ALA A 50 -14.92 -1.84 17.50
C ALA A 50 -15.87 -1.63 16.32
N GLU A 51 -15.53 -2.17 15.17
CA GLU A 51 -16.33 -2.09 13.95
C GLU A 51 -17.04 -3.42 13.69
N SER A 52 -18.25 -3.36 13.13
CA SER A 52 -19.00 -4.57 12.78
C SER A 52 -18.39 -5.32 11.59
N ASN A 53 -17.70 -4.61 10.70
CA ASN A 53 -17.04 -5.15 9.52
C ASN A 53 -15.62 -4.55 9.40
N PRO A 54 -14.67 -4.98 10.23
CA PRO A 54 -13.35 -4.37 10.32
C PRO A 54 -12.58 -4.31 8.99
N PHE A 55 -12.71 -5.34 8.15
CA PHE A 55 -12.07 -5.37 6.82
C PHE A 55 -12.62 -4.33 5.84
N LEU A 56 -13.85 -3.86 6.04
CA LEU A 56 -14.50 -2.82 5.23
C LEU A 56 -14.44 -1.44 5.90
N GLY A 57 -13.87 -1.36 7.08
CA GLY A 57 -13.86 -0.18 7.94
C GLY A 57 -12.65 0.73 7.76
N LEU A 58 -12.23 1.32 8.87
CA LEU A 58 -11.14 2.28 8.95
C LEU A 58 -9.80 1.54 9.01
N ARG A 59 -9.19 1.29 7.86
CA ARG A 59 -7.88 0.63 7.73
C ARG A 59 -7.06 1.24 6.60
N GLY A 60 -5.77 0.93 6.58
CA GLY A 60 -4.84 1.31 5.52
C GLY A 60 -4.81 2.82 5.32
N LEU A 61 -4.90 3.27 4.07
CA LEU A 61 -4.85 4.68 3.73
C LEU A 61 -5.98 5.51 4.37
N ARG A 62 -7.17 4.93 4.52
CA ARG A 62 -8.31 5.60 5.18
C ARG A 62 -7.96 6.00 6.62
N LEU A 63 -7.27 5.11 7.35
CA LEU A 63 -6.77 5.39 8.69
C LEU A 63 -5.65 6.43 8.65
N SER A 64 -4.69 6.27 7.73
CA SER A 64 -3.55 7.17 7.60
C SER A 64 -3.98 8.61 7.33
N LEU A 65 -4.97 8.83 6.47
CA LEU A 65 -5.51 10.18 6.19
C LEU A 65 -6.31 10.78 7.37
N ARG A 66 -6.86 9.93 8.25
CA ARG A 66 -7.51 10.40 9.49
C ARG A 66 -6.52 10.63 10.64
N GLN A 67 -5.30 10.14 10.50
CA GLN A 67 -4.22 10.31 11.47
C GLN A 67 -3.01 10.99 10.78
N PRO A 68 -3.18 12.23 10.30
CA PRO A 68 -2.20 12.88 9.43
C PRO A 68 -0.82 13.01 10.08
N GLU A 69 -0.73 13.18 11.39
CA GLU A 69 0.56 13.28 12.09
C GLU A 69 1.36 11.96 12.06
N VAL A 70 0.65 10.84 12.19
CA VAL A 70 1.28 9.50 12.08
C VAL A 70 1.74 9.25 10.65
N PHE A 71 0.90 9.61 9.69
CA PHE A 71 1.21 9.45 8.28
C PHE A 71 2.36 10.36 7.84
N ARG A 72 2.34 11.62 8.26
CA ARG A 72 3.43 12.60 8.05
C ARG A 72 4.76 12.08 8.60
N THR A 73 4.76 11.55 9.83
CA THR A 73 5.94 10.94 10.45
C THR A 73 6.52 9.82 9.58
N GLN A 74 5.67 8.96 9.02
CA GLN A 74 6.10 7.88 8.12
C GLN A 74 6.64 8.43 6.80
N LEU A 75 5.95 9.37 6.17
CA LEU A 75 6.37 9.99 4.91
C LEU A 75 7.71 10.72 5.05
N ARG A 76 7.91 11.46 6.14
CA ARG A 76 9.20 12.13 6.45
C ARG A 76 10.34 11.11 6.52
N ALA A 77 10.13 10.02 7.26
CA ALA A 77 11.13 8.96 7.38
C ALA A 77 11.45 8.30 6.03
N LEU A 78 10.44 8.10 5.17
CA LEU A 78 10.60 7.53 3.83
C LEU A 78 11.37 8.50 2.91
N CYS A 79 11.02 9.79 2.89
CA CYS A 79 11.73 10.81 2.11
C CYS A 79 13.20 10.91 2.51
N ARG A 80 13.50 10.94 3.81
CA ARG A 80 14.88 10.94 4.34
C ARG A 80 15.66 9.67 3.96
N ALA A 81 14.99 8.53 4.00
CA ALA A 81 15.63 7.26 3.65
C ALA A 81 15.90 7.12 2.14
N ALA A 82 15.12 7.78 1.29
CA ALA A 82 15.20 7.66 -0.17
C ALA A 82 16.55 8.14 -0.75
N VAL A 83 17.36 8.91 0.00
CA VAL A 83 18.73 9.27 -0.44
C VAL A 83 19.68 8.07 -0.50
N HIS A 84 19.33 6.97 0.19
CA HIS A 84 20.18 5.78 0.32
C HIS A 84 19.87 4.69 -0.72
N GLY A 85 18.92 4.90 -1.63
CA GLY A 85 18.60 3.90 -2.66
C GLY A 85 17.36 4.22 -3.48
N ASN A 86 16.98 3.31 -4.36
CA ASN A 86 15.82 3.48 -5.24
C ASN A 86 14.52 3.09 -4.51
N LEU A 87 13.90 4.07 -3.84
CA LEU A 87 12.68 3.87 -3.05
C LEU A 87 11.42 4.19 -3.86
N LYS A 88 10.48 3.26 -3.83
CA LYS A 88 9.09 3.45 -4.23
C LYS A 88 8.19 3.34 -2.99
N VAL A 89 7.19 4.21 -2.88
CA VAL A 89 6.20 4.18 -1.80
C VAL A 89 4.85 3.76 -2.36
N MET A 90 4.25 2.77 -1.72
CA MET A 90 2.98 2.19 -2.11
C MET A 90 1.95 2.39 -1.01
N VAL A 91 0.80 2.98 -1.34
CA VAL A 91 -0.30 3.18 -0.39
C VAL A 91 -1.35 2.07 -0.53
N PRO A 92 -1.80 1.46 0.59
CA PRO A 92 -2.80 0.39 0.57
C PRO A 92 -4.23 0.94 0.62
N MET A 93 -5.22 0.11 0.27
CA MET A 93 -6.66 0.35 0.46
C MET A 93 -7.22 1.59 -0.23
N VAL A 94 -6.63 1.99 -1.35
CA VAL A 94 -7.11 3.12 -2.16
C VAL A 94 -8.43 2.76 -2.82
N THR A 95 -9.43 3.62 -2.65
CA THR A 95 -10.79 3.40 -3.15
C THR A 95 -11.21 4.46 -4.17
N VAL A 96 -10.83 5.71 -3.93
CA VAL A 96 -11.15 6.85 -4.78
C VAL A 96 -9.90 7.68 -5.11
N PRO A 97 -9.86 8.38 -6.26
CA PRO A 97 -8.72 9.20 -6.67
C PRO A 97 -8.31 10.25 -5.65
N ASP A 98 -9.28 10.86 -4.96
CA ASP A 98 -9.03 11.91 -3.97
C ASP A 98 -8.15 11.45 -2.80
N GLU A 99 -8.21 10.16 -2.43
CA GLU A 99 -7.33 9.59 -1.39
C GLU A 99 -5.87 9.61 -1.83
N LEU A 100 -5.62 9.28 -3.09
CA LEU A 100 -4.27 9.30 -3.66
C LEU A 100 -3.78 10.74 -3.86
N HIS A 101 -4.66 11.62 -4.32
CA HIS A 101 -4.39 13.04 -4.46
C HIS A 101 -3.99 13.68 -3.12
N SER A 102 -4.78 13.45 -2.06
CA SER A 102 -4.48 13.94 -0.71
C SER A 102 -3.15 13.38 -0.18
N THR A 103 -2.83 12.14 -0.52
CA THR A 103 -1.53 11.55 -0.17
C THR A 103 -0.38 12.26 -0.89
N ARG A 104 -0.54 12.58 -2.16
CA ARG A 104 0.46 13.33 -2.94
C ARG A 104 0.67 14.73 -2.38
N GLU A 105 -0.41 15.44 -2.05
CA GLU A 105 -0.32 16.76 -1.41
C GLU A 105 0.43 16.69 -0.09
N LEU A 106 0.10 15.72 0.78
CA LEU A 106 0.80 15.53 2.04
C LEU A 106 2.29 15.20 1.85
N LEU A 107 2.63 14.42 0.82
CA LEU A 107 4.02 14.13 0.48
C LEU A 107 4.77 15.39 0.00
N GLU A 108 4.10 16.28 -0.73
CA GLU A 108 4.66 17.56 -1.16
C GLU A 108 4.90 18.50 0.02
N ASP A 109 3.94 18.57 0.96
CA ASP A 109 4.09 19.32 2.21
C ASP A 109 5.31 18.82 3.02
N VAL A 110 5.43 17.50 3.16
CA VAL A 110 6.59 16.88 3.83
C VAL A 110 7.91 17.25 3.16
N CYS A 111 7.97 17.25 1.83
CA CYS A 111 9.17 17.68 1.10
C CYS A 111 9.49 19.16 1.36
N ALA A 112 8.48 20.02 1.42
CA ALA A 112 8.67 21.43 1.74
C ALA A 112 9.18 21.66 3.17
N GLU A 113 8.65 20.90 4.15
CA GLU A 113 9.14 20.93 5.55
C GLU A 113 10.61 20.52 5.65
N LEU A 114 10.96 19.37 5.06
CA LEU A 114 12.34 18.86 5.08
C LEU A 114 13.31 19.85 4.42
N THR A 115 12.88 20.53 3.36
CA THR A 115 13.64 21.60 2.73
C THR A 115 13.84 22.79 3.68
N ALA A 116 12.79 23.22 4.37
CA ALA A 116 12.86 24.36 5.31
C ALA A 116 13.74 24.03 6.55
N GLU A 117 13.84 22.76 6.91
CA GLU A 117 14.68 22.27 8.01
C GLU A 117 16.12 21.96 7.59
N ASP A 118 16.48 22.15 6.32
CA ASP A 118 17.79 21.81 5.74
C ASP A 118 18.17 20.33 5.93
N ILE A 119 17.16 19.44 5.84
CA ILE A 119 17.32 17.99 5.93
C ILE A 119 17.41 17.40 4.53
N GLU A 120 18.44 16.61 4.27
CA GLU A 120 18.63 15.92 2.99
C GLU A 120 17.54 14.83 2.78
N PHE A 121 16.90 14.86 1.62
CA PHE A 121 15.88 13.88 1.23
C PHE A 121 15.78 13.70 -0.28
N HIS A 122 15.14 12.61 -0.71
CA HIS A 122 14.61 12.47 -2.07
C HIS A 122 13.11 12.21 -1.99
N LYS A 123 12.33 12.81 -2.92
CA LYS A 123 10.91 12.50 -3.05
C LYS A 123 10.76 11.10 -3.69
N PRO A 124 10.21 10.11 -2.98
CA PRO A 124 10.04 8.78 -3.54
C PRO A 124 8.94 8.75 -4.59
N VAL A 125 9.02 7.77 -5.50
CA VAL A 125 7.96 7.51 -6.47
C VAL A 125 6.74 6.96 -5.74
N LEU A 126 5.57 7.61 -5.92
CA LEU A 126 4.31 7.22 -5.30
C LEU A 126 3.52 6.29 -6.22
N GLY A 127 3.09 5.16 -5.71
CA GLY A 127 2.17 4.24 -6.34
C GLY A 127 1.13 3.73 -5.36
N MET A 128 0.27 2.84 -5.80
CA MET A 128 -0.79 2.31 -4.97
C MET A 128 -0.92 0.78 -5.07
N MET A 129 -1.45 0.18 -4.01
CA MET A 129 -1.92 -1.19 -4.04
C MET A 129 -3.33 -1.23 -4.62
N VAL A 130 -3.51 -2.03 -5.66
CA VAL A 130 -4.81 -2.28 -6.28
C VAL A 130 -5.39 -3.53 -5.63
N GLU A 131 -6.19 -3.32 -4.62
CA GLU A 131 -6.78 -4.40 -3.81
C GLU A 131 -8.27 -4.16 -3.49
N VAL A 132 -8.77 -2.95 -3.77
CA VAL A 132 -10.19 -2.61 -3.67
C VAL A 132 -10.81 -2.75 -5.06
N PRO A 133 -11.93 -3.49 -5.22
CA PRO A 133 -12.56 -3.71 -6.52
C PRO A 133 -12.92 -2.42 -7.27
N ALA A 134 -13.32 -1.36 -6.56
CA ALA A 134 -13.61 -0.06 -7.19
C ALA A 134 -12.39 0.52 -7.92
N ALA A 135 -11.19 0.39 -7.35
CA ALA A 135 -9.96 0.82 -7.99
C ALA A 135 -9.54 -0.14 -9.12
N ALA A 136 -9.71 -1.44 -8.90
CA ALA A 136 -9.34 -2.46 -9.89
C ALA A 136 -10.19 -2.41 -11.17
N LEU A 137 -11.46 -2.00 -11.07
CA LEU A 137 -12.40 -1.91 -12.19
C LEU A 137 -12.36 -0.58 -12.94
N ALA A 138 -11.72 0.44 -12.39
CA ALA A 138 -11.59 1.77 -13.00
C ALA A 138 -10.17 2.34 -12.80
N PRO A 139 -9.11 1.60 -13.20
CA PRO A 139 -7.72 1.99 -12.95
C PRO A 139 -7.34 3.31 -13.65
N GLU A 140 -8.01 3.68 -14.73
CA GLU A 140 -7.79 4.91 -15.48
C GLU A 140 -8.05 6.19 -14.66
N LEU A 141 -8.78 6.07 -13.55
CA LEU A 141 -9.05 7.21 -12.66
C LEU A 141 -7.84 7.57 -11.78
N PHE A 142 -6.88 6.66 -11.58
CA PHE A 142 -5.78 6.81 -10.64
C PHE A 142 -4.48 7.29 -11.31
N THR A 143 -4.57 8.41 -12.03
CA THR A 143 -3.46 8.99 -12.80
C THR A 143 -2.32 9.53 -11.92
N ASP A 144 -2.55 9.76 -10.63
CA ASP A 144 -1.54 10.19 -9.66
C ASP A 144 -0.62 9.03 -9.21
N ALA A 145 -0.98 7.78 -9.50
CA ALA A 145 -0.13 6.63 -9.23
C ALA A 145 0.88 6.40 -10.36
N ALA A 146 2.16 6.40 -10.03
CA ALA A 146 3.20 6.10 -11.01
C ALA A 146 3.33 4.59 -11.29
N PHE A 147 2.86 3.74 -10.40
CA PHE A 147 2.84 2.28 -10.53
C PHE A 147 1.71 1.66 -9.72
N PHE A 148 1.33 0.46 -10.11
CA PHE A 148 0.35 -0.36 -9.40
C PHE A 148 1.00 -1.64 -8.87
N SER A 149 0.47 -2.13 -7.74
CA SER A 149 0.78 -3.46 -7.22
C SER A 149 -0.52 -4.15 -6.82
N ILE A 150 -0.83 -5.27 -7.45
CA ILE A 150 -2.06 -6.01 -7.15
C ILE A 150 -1.91 -6.66 -5.77
N GLY A 151 -2.75 -6.27 -4.82
CA GLY A 151 -2.88 -6.89 -3.50
C GLY A 151 -3.85 -8.06 -3.57
N SER A 152 -3.37 -9.25 -4.02
CA SER A 152 -4.24 -10.37 -4.36
C SER A 152 -5.11 -10.85 -3.20
N ASN A 153 -4.62 -10.82 -1.97
CA ASN A 153 -5.33 -11.34 -0.82
C ASN A 153 -6.62 -10.56 -0.53
N ASP A 154 -6.53 -9.24 -0.44
CA ASP A 154 -7.69 -8.37 -0.20
C ASP A 154 -8.55 -8.26 -1.46
N LEU A 155 -7.96 -8.21 -2.66
CA LEU A 155 -8.72 -8.17 -3.91
C LEU A 155 -9.61 -9.42 -4.07
N VAL A 156 -9.08 -10.61 -3.83
CA VAL A 156 -9.84 -11.86 -3.86
C VAL A 156 -10.96 -11.83 -2.82
N GLN A 157 -10.63 -11.48 -1.57
CA GLN A 157 -11.60 -11.39 -0.47
C GLN A 157 -12.78 -10.48 -0.81
N TYR A 158 -12.51 -9.29 -1.38
CA TYR A 158 -13.58 -8.33 -1.71
C TYR A 158 -14.35 -8.69 -2.97
N LEU A 159 -13.71 -9.28 -3.99
CA LEU A 159 -14.40 -9.74 -5.21
C LEU A 159 -15.31 -10.94 -4.95
N THR A 160 -14.90 -11.85 -4.06
CA THR A 160 -15.68 -13.03 -3.70
C THR A 160 -16.63 -12.80 -2.51
N ALA A 161 -16.51 -11.64 -1.84
CA ALA A 161 -17.21 -11.32 -0.61
C ALA A 161 -17.02 -12.37 0.50
N SER A 162 -15.86 -13.03 0.55
CA SER A 162 -15.56 -14.16 1.43
C SER A 162 -14.33 -13.87 2.26
N SER A 163 -14.43 -13.98 3.59
CA SER A 163 -13.28 -13.82 4.49
C SER A 163 -12.36 -15.04 4.38
N ARG A 164 -11.07 -14.78 4.13
CA ARG A 164 -10.02 -15.80 4.12
C ARG A 164 -9.76 -16.41 5.51
N ASP A 165 -10.13 -15.71 6.57
CA ASP A 165 -9.87 -16.10 7.96
C ASP A 165 -11.03 -16.91 8.56
N LEU A 166 -12.17 -17.00 7.88
CA LEU A 166 -13.34 -17.74 8.33
C LEU A 166 -13.43 -19.08 7.60
N HIS A 167 -13.11 -20.18 8.27
CA HIS A 167 -13.10 -21.54 7.71
C HIS A 167 -14.35 -21.92 6.91
N HIS A 168 -15.52 -21.44 7.30
CA HIS A 168 -16.79 -21.79 6.66
C HIS A 168 -16.99 -21.17 5.27
N VAL A 169 -16.21 -20.17 4.92
CA VAL A 169 -16.31 -19.43 3.63
C VAL A 169 -14.95 -19.26 2.95
N ALA A 170 -13.86 -19.70 3.58
CA ALA A 170 -12.50 -19.54 3.04
C ALA A 170 -12.33 -20.20 1.67
N ASP A 171 -13.01 -21.33 1.43
CA ASP A 171 -12.98 -22.03 0.15
C ASP A 171 -13.59 -21.21 -1.01
N LEU A 172 -14.39 -20.19 -0.71
CA LEU A 172 -14.95 -19.29 -1.71
C LEU A 172 -13.95 -18.18 -2.13
N ALA A 173 -12.95 -17.92 -1.30
CA ALA A 173 -11.89 -16.94 -1.57
C ALA A 173 -10.81 -17.59 -2.47
N ASP A 174 -11.21 -18.09 -3.64
CA ASP A 174 -10.36 -18.76 -4.60
C ASP A 174 -9.63 -17.72 -5.50
N PRO A 175 -8.29 -17.61 -5.45
CA PRO A 175 -7.53 -16.76 -6.36
C PRO A 175 -7.69 -17.13 -7.83
N GLY A 176 -8.00 -18.40 -8.14
CA GLY A 176 -8.28 -18.91 -9.48
C GLY A 176 -9.69 -18.61 -9.99
N HIS A 177 -10.53 -17.93 -9.18
CA HIS A 177 -11.89 -17.62 -9.59
C HIS A 177 -11.91 -16.80 -10.90
N PRO A 178 -12.73 -17.15 -11.92
CA PRO A 178 -12.72 -16.49 -13.23
C PRO A 178 -12.92 -14.99 -13.19
N ALA A 179 -13.65 -14.46 -12.20
CA ALA A 179 -13.83 -13.02 -12.01
C ALA A 179 -12.53 -12.34 -11.56
N VAL A 180 -11.76 -12.98 -10.66
CA VAL A 180 -10.46 -12.48 -10.20
C VAL A 180 -9.48 -12.42 -11.36
N LEU A 181 -9.34 -13.51 -12.10
CA LEU A 181 -8.44 -13.59 -13.27
C LEU A 181 -8.81 -12.58 -14.36
N ARG A 182 -10.12 -12.32 -14.55
CA ARG A 182 -10.59 -11.28 -15.48
C ARG A 182 -10.15 -9.90 -15.05
N VAL A 183 -10.35 -9.53 -13.80
CA VAL A 183 -9.95 -8.21 -13.26
C VAL A 183 -8.44 -8.04 -13.35
N ILE A 184 -7.65 -9.07 -13.04
CA ILE A 184 -6.19 -9.01 -13.18
C ILE A 184 -5.80 -8.79 -14.64
N ARG A 185 -6.42 -9.48 -15.58
CA ARG A 185 -6.17 -9.29 -17.03
C ARG A 185 -6.47 -7.86 -17.48
N GLU A 186 -7.62 -7.32 -17.09
CA GLU A 186 -8.01 -5.95 -17.44
C GLU A 186 -7.03 -4.91 -16.88
N LEU A 187 -6.49 -5.15 -15.67
CA LEU A 187 -5.42 -4.33 -15.09
C LEU A 187 -4.11 -4.42 -15.88
N VAL A 188 -3.72 -5.62 -16.32
CA VAL A 188 -2.53 -5.81 -17.18
C VAL A 188 -2.71 -5.04 -18.50
N GLU A 189 -3.85 -5.22 -19.18
CA GLU A 189 -4.17 -4.52 -20.43
C GLU A 189 -4.15 -2.99 -20.26
N HIS A 190 -4.70 -2.48 -19.17
CA HIS A 190 -4.63 -1.05 -18.84
C HIS A 190 -3.19 -0.57 -18.67
N CYS A 191 -2.39 -1.27 -17.88
CA CYS A 191 -1.00 -0.89 -17.60
C CYS A 191 -0.12 -0.98 -18.86
N ASP A 192 -0.33 -1.98 -19.69
CA ASP A 192 0.36 -2.08 -20.99
C ASP A 192 0.05 -0.89 -21.91
N CYS A 193 -1.20 -0.40 -21.89
CA CYS A 193 -1.61 0.75 -22.68
C CYS A 193 -1.13 2.09 -22.10
N SER A 194 -1.14 2.23 -20.77
CA SER A 194 -0.77 3.47 -20.07
C SER A 194 0.74 3.60 -19.85
N GLY A 195 1.49 2.49 -19.92
CA GLY A 195 2.91 2.42 -19.60
C GLY A 195 3.20 2.46 -18.10
N GLN A 196 2.18 2.26 -17.26
CA GLN A 196 2.36 2.14 -15.81
C GLN A 196 2.97 0.78 -15.46
N GLU A 197 3.91 0.78 -14.52
CA GLU A 197 4.48 -0.47 -14.02
C GLU A 197 3.44 -1.22 -13.17
N LEU A 198 3.28 -2.52 -13.41
CA LEU A 198 2.39 -3.39 -12.65
C LEU A 198 3.18 -4.52 -12.00
N SER A 199 2.86 -4.81 -10.75
CA SER A 199 3.39 -5.96 -10.02
C SER A 199 2.26 -6.71 -9.30
N LEU A 200 2.51 -7.95 -8.93
CA LEU A 200 1.60 -8.77 -8.13
C LEU A 200 2.25 -9.07 -6.78
N CYS A 201 1.51 -8.86 -5.70
CA CYS A 201 1.89 -9.24 -4.34
C CYS A 201 0.79 -10.05 -3.66
N GLY A 202 1.06 -10.54 -2.46
CA GLY A 202 0.19 -11.48 -1.75
C GLY A 202 0.50 -12.93 -2.08
N ASP A 203 -0.33 -13.84 -1.56
CA ASP A 203 -0.09 -15.29 -1.62
C ASP A 203 -0.08 -15.81 -3.06
N MET A 204 -0.92 -15.26 -3.92
CA MET A 204 -0.99 -15.61 -5.33
C MET A 204 0.34 -15.40 -6.06
N GLY A 205 1.11 -14.36 -5.70
CA GLY A 205 2.41 -14.06 -6.31
C GLY A 205 3.52 -15.06 -5.94
N SER A 206 3.31 -15.87 -4.92
CA SER A 206 4.24 -16.91 -4.46
C SER A 206 3.76 -18.35 -4.76
N ASP A 207 2.54 -18.52 -5.26
CA ASP A 207 1.99 -19.82 -5.59
C ASP A 207 2.38 -20.25 -7.02
N PRO A 208 3.13 -21.36 -7.18
CA PRO A 208 3.56 -21.86 -8.50
C PRO A 208 2.41 -22.12 -9.48
N ASN A 209 1.21 -22.39 -8.99
CA ASN A 209 0.04 -22.65 -9.83
C ASN A 209 -0.43 -21.41 -10.60
N PHE A 210 -0.06 -20.21 -10.14
CA PHE A 210 -0.45 -18.94 -10.77
C PHE A 210 0.70 -18.27 -11.54
N ILE A 211 1.96 -18.71 -11.36
CA ILE A 211 3.14 -18.08 -12.03
C ILE A 211 3.10 -18.29 -13.56
N ALA A 212 2.40 -19.32 -14.06
CA ALA A 212 2.33 -19.66 -15.48
C ALA A 212 1.09 -19.11 -16.19
N GLN A 213 0.24 -18.37 -15.51
CA GLN A 213 -0.99 -17.77 -16.05
C GLN A 213 -0.81 -16.29 -16.32
#